data_9bb392bfa3462df26e3c851ea7a3982d
#
_entry.id   9bb392bfa3462df26e3c851ea7a3982d
#
_cell.length_a   1.000
_cell.length_b   1.000
_cell.length_c   1.000
_cell.angle_alpha   90.00
_cell.angle_beta   90.00
_cell.angle_gamma   90.00
#
_symmetry.space_group_name_H-M   'P 1'
#
loop_
_entity.id
_entity.type
_entity.pdbx_description
1 polymer ?
#
loop_
_entity_poly.entity_id
_entity_poly.type
_entity_poly.pdbx_seq_one_letter_code
_entity_poly.pdbx_strand_id
1 'polypeptide(L)'
;MLQSFKLAMKSIWSNKMRSFLTMLGIIIGVASVIILVSLVNAYMSYMTDSFSSMGTNQITVNMINLSSRSVSDEEMYEFYSEQGEVFDEISPMVSISGAIKHGNDSMTSTSITGVSEAYLSIKGWELQYGRNLQYGDMTGRHKVCVIGTYVADELYGSAENAYGETLKINGYAFTIVGVAAQQEDEMEEGGTDDFVWMPYTRAVKMARNSNINNYVFTVSDLSQATAAKSQIESFLYERFKDEDLYAVTAMSEMLDELNSMIAMVSAGPVSYTHLYK
;
A
#
# COMPACT_ATOMS: atom_id res chain seq x y z
N MET A 1 -37.30 44.60 -23.00
CA MET A 1 -36.62 43.29 -22.87
C MET A 1 -36.80 42.37 -24.09
N LEU A 2 -38.01 42.11 -24.61
CA LEU A 2 -38.22 41.22 -25.77
C LEU A 2 -37.55 41.70 -27.08
N GLN A 3 -37.49 43.02 -27.32
CA GLN A 3 -36.86 43.61 -28.52
C GLN A 3 -35.32 43.47 -28.46
N SER A 4 -34.71 43.69 -27.30
CA SER A 4 -33.24 43.50 -27.11
C SER A 4 -32.83 42.05 -27.32
N PHE A 5 -33.63 41.10 -26.84
CA PHE A 5 -33.41 39.68 -27.07
C PHE A 5 -33.50 39.27 -28.55
N LYS A 6 -34.53 39.79 -29.28
CA LYS A 6 -34.68 39.57 -30.73
C LYS A 6 -33.52 40.15 -31.54
N LEU A 7 -33.00 41.33 -31.18
CA LEU A 7 -31.85 41.96 -31.82
C LEU A 7 -30.57 41.14 -31.57
N ALA A 8 -30.33 40.66 -30.35
CA ALA A 8 -29.20 39.80 -30.01
C ALA A 8 -29.22 38.48 -30.80
N MET A 9 -30.38 37.81 -30.88
CA MET A 9 -30.53 36.59 -31.69
C MET A 9 -30.29 36.86 -33.17
N LYS A 10 -30.77 37.98 -33.73
CA LYS A 10 -30.54 38.34 -35.12
C LYS A 10 -29.08 38.65 -35.42
N SER A 11 -28.33 39.24 -34.48
CA SER A 11 -26.90 39.50 -34.57
C SER A 11 -26.08 38.22 -34.58
N ILE A 12 -26.46 37.24 -33.73
CA ILE A 12 -25.81 35.91 -33.70
C ILE A 12 -26.03 35.16 -35.01
N TRP A 13 -27.25 35.22 -35.57
CA TRP A 13 -27.58 34.54 -36.83
C TRP A 13 -26.95 35.20 -38.06
N SER A 14 -26.66 36.51 -38.04
CA SER A 14 -25.99 37.21 -39.17
C SER A 14 -24.51 36.88 -39.24
N ASN A 15 -23.84 36.48 -38.16
CA ASN A 15 -22.45 36.11 -38.08
C ASN A 15 -22.23 34.66 -37.57
N LYS A 16 -22.95 33.72 -38.12
CA LYS A 16 -23.01 32.32 -37.64
C LYS A 16 -21.64 31.68 -37.38
N MET A 17 -20.68 31.84 -38.29
CA MET A 17 -19.36 31.21 -38.16
C MET A 17 -18.54 31.81 -37.01
N ARG A 18 -18.57 33.11 -36.80
CA ARG A 18 -17.86 33.78 -35.72
C ARG A 18 -18.43 33.37 -34.36
N SER A 19 -19.79 33.44 -34.25
CA SER A 19 -20.49 33.06 -33.02
C SER A 19 -20.28 31.60 -32.69
N PHE A 20 -20.34 30.72 -33.69
CA PHE A 20 -20.05 29.28 -33.51
C PHE A 20 -18.64 29.02 -33.04
N LEU A 21 -17.63 29.64 -33.68
CA LEU A 21 -16.19 29.48 -33.29
C LEU A 21 -15.91 29.98 -31.88
N THR A 22 -16.48 31.13 -31.49
CA THR A 22 -16.31 31.67 -30.13
C THR A 22 -17.01 30.81 -29.08
N MET A 23 -18.22 30.34 -29.33
CA MET A 23 -18.93 29.41 -28.43
C MET A 23 -18.17 28.07 -28.31
N LEU A 24 -17.70 27.53 -29.43
CA LEU A 24 -16.91 26.30 -29.44
C LEU A 24 -15.62 26.45 -28.62
N GLY A 25 -14.92 27.58 -28.77
CA GLY A 25 -13.72 27.85 -27.97
C GLY A 25 -13.99 27.91 -26.47
N ILE A 26 -15.07 28.57 -26.06
CA ILE A 26 -15.47 28.63 -24.64
C ILE A 26 -15.86 27.23 -24.12
N ILE A 27 -16.66 26.49 -24.90
CA ILE A 27 -17.08 25.14 -24.51
C ILE A 27 -15.87 24.22 -24.32
N ILE A 28 -14.95 24.23 -25.29
CA ILE A 28 -13.72 23.41 -25.20
C ILE A 28 -12.89 23.84 -23.99
N GLY A 29 -12.72 25.15 -23.78
CA GLY A 29 -11.94 25.67 -22.66
C GLY A 29 -12.52 25.24 -21.30
N VAL A 30 -13.83 25.45 -21.11
CA VAL A 30 -14.49 25.04 -19.85
C VAL A 30 -14.51 23.53 -19.68
N ALA A 31 -14.82 22.78 -20.75
CA ALA A 31 -14.83 21.32 -20.69
C ALA A 31 -13.45 20.74 -20.34
N SER A 32 -12.37 21.30 -20.91
CA SER A 32 -11.00 20.87 -20.61
C SER A 32 -10.63 21.04 -19.14
N VAL A 33 -11.03 22.16 -18.53
CA VAL A 33 -10.79 22.42 -17.10
C VAL A 33 -11.59 21.44 -16.23
N ILE A 34 -12.87 21.23 -16.56
CA ILE A 34 -13.72 20.29 -15.80
C ILE A 34 -13.15 18.87 -15.88
N ILE A 35 -12.78 18.41 -17.08
CA ILE A 35 -12.21 17.06 -17.26
C ILE A 35 -10.92 16.91 -16.47
N LEU A 36 -10.02 17.90 -16.54
CA LEU A 36 -8.74 17.85 -15.81
C LEU A 36 -8.97 17.76 -14.30
N VAL A 37 -9.80 18.64 -13.75
CA VAL A 37 -10.10 18.64 -12.29
C VAL A 37 -10.80 17.34 -11.87
N SER A 38 -11.74 16.83 -12.67
CA SER A 38 -12.42 15.57 -12.38
C SER A 38 -11.47 14.40 -12.40
N LEU A 39 -10.52 14.35 -13.35
CA LEU A 39 -9.51 13.29 -13.45
C LEU A 39 -8.57 13.30 -12.24
N VAL A 40 -8.09 14.50 -11.85
CA VAL A 40 -7.22 14.63 -10.68
C VAL A 40 -7.96 14.21 -9.40
N ASN A 41 -9.21 14.66 -9.22
CA ASN A 41 -10.00 14.27 -8.05
C ASN A 41 -10.27 12.76 -7.99
N ALA A 42 -10.59 12.14 -9.13
CA ALA A 42 -10.80 10.69 -9.20
C ALA A 42 -9.53 9.92 -8.86
N TYR A 43 -8.37 10.34 -9.40
CA TYR A 43 -7.08 9.73 -9.08
C TYR A 43 -6.72 9.87 -7.60
N MET A 44 -6.91 11.06 -7.03
CA MET A 44 -6.64 11.31 -5.60
C MET A 44 -7.58 10.51 -4.69
N SER A 45 -8.87 10.37 -5.05
CA SER A 45 -9.81 9.52 -4.31
C SER A 45 -9.35 8.06 -4.33
N TYR A 46 -8.98 7.54 -5.50
CA TYR A 46 -8.44 6.19 -5.65
C TYR A 46 -7.19 5.97 -4.78
N MET A 47 -6.27 6.94 -4.77
CA MET A 47 -5.06 6.87 -3.92
C MET A 47 -5.42 6.87 -2.43
N THR A 48 -6.34 7.76 -2.02
CA THR A 48 -6.79 7.83 -0.61
C THR A 48 -7.45 6.53 -0.16
N ASP A 49 -8.30 5.94 -1.01
CA ASP A 49 -8.96 4.68 -0.72
C ASP A 49 -7.94 3.53 -0.63
N SER A 50 -6.96 3.48 -1.53
CA SER A 50 -5.88 2.50 -1.52
C SER A 50 -5.02 2.60 -0.25
N PHE A 51 -4.66 3.81 0.18
CA PHE A 51 -3.89 3.99 1.42
C PHE A 51 -4.72 3.71 2.68
N SER A 52 -6.00 4.06 2.68
CA SER A 52 -6.90 3.76 3.80
C SER A 52 -7.08 2.26 4.01
N SER A 53 -7.09 1.49 2.94
CA SER A 53 -7.19 0.02 3.00
C SER A 53 -5.93 -0.65 3.55
N MET A 54 -4.78 0.04 3.51
CA MET A 54 -3.52 -0.45 4.08
C MET A 54 -3.43 -0.33 5.61
N GLY A 55 -4.38 0.37 6.24
CA GLY A 55 -4.37 0.65 7.69
C GLY A 55 -3.70 1.99 8.00
N THR A 56 -4.49 2.94 8.49
CA THR A 56 -4.01 4.32 8.78
C THR A 56 -3.08 4.42 9.97
N ASN A 57 -3.07 3.40 10.83
CA ASN A 57 -2.26 3.31 12.05
C ASN A 57 -0.87 2.68 11.82
N GLN A 58 -0.49 2.44 10.56
CA GLN A 58 0.80 1.81 10.25
C GLN A 58 1.92 2.83 10.14
N ILE A 59 3.10 2.42 10.65
CA ILE A 59 4.38 3.10 10.46
C ILE A 59 5.33 2.11 9.80
N THR A 60 5.81 2.45 8.61
CA THR A 60 6.77 1.64 7.87
C THR A 60 8.18 2.18 8.08
N VAL A 61 9.10 1.28 8.38
CA VAL A 61 10.52 1.55 8.56
C VAL A 61 11.31 0.85 7.47
N ASN A 62 12.14 1.62 6.76
CA ASN A 62 13.09 1.10 5.78
C ASN A 62 14.50 1.49 6.20
N MET A 63 15.43 0.54 6.19
CA MET A 63 16.81 0.75 6.64
C MET A 63 17.81 0.23 5.62
N ILE A 64 18.96 0.89 5.54
CA ILE A 64 20.13 0.41 4.80
C ILE A 64 21.17 -0.05 5.82
N ASN A 65 21.13 -1.34 6.17
CA ASN A 65 22.07 -1.93 7.10
C ASN A 65 23.46 -2.07 6.47
N LEU A 66 24.44 -1.39 7.03
CA LEU A 66 25.85 -1.47 6.65
C LEU A 66 26.61 -2.37 7.65
N SER A 67 27.74 -2.92 7.24
CA SER A 67 28.57 -3.80 8.10
C SER A 67 29.03 -3.15 9.41
N SER A 68 29.13 -1.80 9.44
CA SER A 68 29.56 -1.02 10.60
C SER A 68 28.44 -0.33 11.35
N ARG A 69 27.24 -0.28 10.77
CA ARG A 69 26.06 0.41 11.32
C ARG A 69 24.83 -0.37 10.89
N SER A 70 24.26 -1.10 11.82
CA SER A 70 23.10 -1.94 11.57
C SER A 70 22.26 -2.05 12.82
N VAL A 71 20.99 -2.36 12.64
CA VAL A 71 20.07 -2.75 13.71
C VAL A 71 19.74 -4.22 13.49
N SER A 72 19.92 -5.02 14.52
CA SER A 72 19.56 -6.43 14.51
C SER A 72 18.05 -6.61 14.77
N ASP A 73 17.56 -7.82 14.47
CA ASP A 73 16.18 -8.20 14.76
C ASP A 73 15.89 -8.14 16.27
N GLU A 74 16.82 -8.62 17.08
CA GLU A 74 16.72 -8.59 18.53
C GLU A 74 16.63 -7.17 19.08
N GLU A 75 17.45 -6.23 18.60
CA GLU A 75 17.42 -4.83 19.01
C GLU A 75 16.11 -4.14 18.65
N MET A 76 15.54 -4.47 17.48
CA MET A 76 14.27 -3.91 17.05
C MET A 76 13.08 -4.41 17.90
N TYR A 77 13.08 -5.69 18.25
CA TYR A 77 12.08 -6.26 19.16
C TYR A 77 12.26 -5.80 20.60
N GLU A 78 13.50 -5.55 21.07
CA GLU A 78 13.77 -4.94 22.37
C GLU A 78 13.19 -3.53 22.43
N PHE A 79 13.49 -2.68 21.45
CA PHE A 79 12.91 -1.34 21.32
C PHE A 79 11.37 -1.40 21.32
N TYR A 80 10.76 -2.29 20.54
CA TYR A 80 9.31 -2.46 20.52
C TYR A 80 8.77 -2.83 21.91
N SER A 81 9.40 -3.75 22.62
CA SER A 81 8.96 -4.21 23.93
C SER A 81 9.06 -3.13 25.02
N GLU A 82 10.05 -2.25 24.92
CA GLU A 82 10.23 -1.10 25.83
C GLU A 82 9.16 -0.02 25.62
N GLN A 83 8.57 0.05 24.43
CA GLN A 83 7.57 1.05 24.03
C GLN A 83 6.15 0.47 23.90
N GLY A 84 5.85 -0.60 24.62
CA GLY A 84 4.60 -1.38 24.49
C GLY A 84 3.29 -0.61 24.79
N GLU A 85 3.35 0.61 25.32
CA GLU A 85 2.17 1.48 25.45
C GLU A 85 1.85 2.27 24.18
N VAL A 86 2.82 2.39 23.25
CA VAL A 86 2.73 3.19 22.03
C VAL A 86 2.43 2.32 20.83
N PHE A 87 3.10 1.17 20.75
CA PHE A 87 2.98 0.25 19.62
C PHE A 87 2.14 -0.99 19.98
N ASP A 88 1.19 -1.33 19.11
CA ASP A 88 0.39 -2.55 19.27
C ASP A 88 1.13 -3.76 18.75
N GLU A 89 1.62 -3.69 17.52
CA GLU A 89 2.20 -4.82 16.81
C GLU A 89 3.41 -4.40 15.99
N ILE A 90 4.30 -5.37 15.75
CA ILE A 90 5.47 -5.24 14.87
C ILE A 90 5.58 -6.45 13.96
N SER A 91 5.96 -6.24 12.71
CA SER A 91 6.38 -7.31 11.80
C SER A 91 7.61 -6.92 11.01
N PRO A 92 8.67 -7.75 11.03
CA PRO A 92 9.71 -7.71 10.01
C PRO A 92 9.11 -8.01 8.64
N MET A 93 9.69 -7.44 7.58
CA MET A 93 9.32 -7.72 6.20
C MET A 93 10.57 -8.07 5.38
N VAL A 94 10.60 -9.29 4.85
CA VAL A 94 11.73 -9.79 4.04
C VAL A 94 11.22 -10.21 2.68
N SER A 95 11.41 -9.37 1.67
CA SER A 95 11.01 -9.69 0.30
C SER A 95 11.93 -10.74 -0.32
N ILE A 96 11.33 -11.73 -0.98
CA ILE A 96 11.99 -12.80 -1.71
C ILE A 96 11.66 -12.68 -3.18
N SER A 97 12.67 -12.53 -4.02
CA SER A 97 12.48 -12.62 -5.47
C SER A 97 12.48 -14.06 -5.92
N GLY A 98 11.58 -14.41 -6.85
CA GLY A 98 11.57 -15.72 -7.44
C GLY A 98 10.20 -16.17 -7.91
N ALA A 99 10.06 -17.48 -8.12
CA ALA A 99 8.84 -18.07 -8.64
C ALA A 99 8.21 -19.03 -7.63
N ILE A 100 6.89 -19.08 -7.65
CA ILE A 100 6.10 -20.12 -6.98
C ILE A 100 5.63 -21.15 -8.01
N LYS A 101 5.49 -22.42 -7.59
CA LYS A 101 5.10 -23.52 -8.47
C LYS A 101 4.23 -24.53 -7.78
N HIS A 102 3.22 -25.02 -8.50
CA HIS A 102 2.47 -26.22 -8.17
C HIS A 102 2.38 -27.12 -9.42
N GLY A 103 2.81 -28.38 -9.31
CA GLY A 103 2.87 -29.26 -10.47
C GLY A 103 3.71 -28.68 -11.62
N ASN A 104 3.07 -28.45 -12.76
CA ASN A 104 3.67 -27.85 -13.95
C ASN A 104 3.44 -26.33 -14.04
N ASP A 105 2.53 -25.80 -13.24
CA ASP A 105 2.15 -24.39 -13.28
C ASP A 105 3.09 -23.55 -12.42
N SER A 106 3.39 -22.34 -12.88
CA SER A 106 4.31 -21.43 -12.18
C SER A 106 3.90 -19.98 -12.36
N MET A 107 4.06 -19.20 -11.29
CA MET A 107 3.86 -17.75 -11.25
C MET A 107 5.15 -17.07 -10.87
N THR A 108 5.44 -15.92 -11.48
CA THR A 108 6.69 -15.16 -11.26
C THR A 108 6.46 -13.73 -10.77
N SER A 109 5.24 -13.23 -10.90
CA SER A 109 4.86 -11.87 -10.49
C SER A 109 4.37 -11.80 -9.05
N THR A 110 4.12 -12.96 -8.43
CA THR A 110 3.61 -13.08 -7.05
C THR A 110 4.54 -12.43 -6.03
N SER A 111 3.99 -11.61 -5.15
CA SER A 111 4.71 -11.00 -4.03
C SER A 111 5.02 -12.05 -2.95
N ILE A 112 6.30 -12.39 -2.76
CA ILE A 112 6.73 -13.36 -1.76
C ILE A 112 7.41 -12.62 -0.61
N THR A 113 6.81 -12.63 0.58
CA THR A 113 7.31 -11.87 1.73
C THR A 113 7.39 -12.75 2.98
N GLY A 114 8.52 -12.67 3.66
CA GLY A 114 8.69 -13.20 5.02
C GLY A 114 8.16 -12.20 6.02
N VAL A 115 7.24 -12.63 6.90
CA VAL A 115 6.56 -11.78 7.87
C VAL A 115 6.43 -12.49 9.22
N SER A 116 6.03 -11.75 10.27
CA SER A 116 5.69 -12.33 11.58
C SER A 116 4.22 -12.81 11.60
N GLU A 117 3.82 -13.43 12.70
CA GLU A 117 2.44 -13.81 13.00
C GLU A 117 1.51 -12.61 13.14
N ALA A 118 2.03 -11.44 13.49
CA ALA A 118 1.27 -10.21 13.65
C ALA A 118 0.83 -9.59 12.31
N TYR A 119 1.49 -9.96 11.20
CA TYR A 119 1.31 -9.25 9.93
C TYR A 119 -0.11 -9.29 9.36
N LEU A 120 -0.83 -10.39 9.57
CA LEU A 120 -2.24 -10.51 9.14
C LEU A 120 -3.12 -9.49 9.88
N SER A 121 -2.91 -9.35 11.20
CA SER A 121 -3.59 -8.37 12.04
C SER A 121 -3.20 -6.93 11.67
N ILE A 122 -1.90 -6.68 11.46
CA ILE A 122 -1.38 -5.39 10.98
C ILE A 122 -2.07 -4.95 9.69
N LYS A 123 -2.34 -5.90 8.78
CA LYS A 123 -3.09 -5.64 7.54
C LYS A 123 -4.60 -5.49 7.76
N GLY A 124 -5.12 -5.89 8.91
CA GLY A 124 -6.57 -5.94 9.17
C GLY A 124 -7.29 -6.96 8.30
N TRP A 125 -6.59 -7.99 7.82
CA TRP A 125 -7.14 -8.99 6.93
C TRP A 125 -7.60 -10.23 7.68
N GLU A 126 -8.54 -10.95 7.09
CA GLU A 126 -9.07 -12.20 7.61
C GLU A 126 -8.61 -13.40 6.77
N LEU A 127 -8.72 -14.58 7.34
CA LEU A 127 -8.49 -15.82 6.60
C LEU A 127 -9.81 -16.39 6.11
N GLN A 128 -9.82 -16.86 4.87
CA GLN A 128 -10.93 -17.61 4.32
C GLN A 128 -10.87 -19.09 4.76
N TYR A 129 -9.65 -19.64 4.79
CA TYR A 129 -9.38 -21.03 5.20
C TYR A 129 -8.12 -21.13 6.06
N GLY A 130 -8.13 -22.07 6.99
CA GLY A 130 -6.95 -22.48 7.74
C GLY A 130 -6.60 -21.60 8.92
N ARG A 131 -5.30 -21.40 9.17
CA ARG A 131 -4.75 -20.61 10.26
C ARG A 131 -3.69 -19.64 9.77
N ASN A 132 -3.48 -18.58 10.53
CA ASN A 132 -2.36 -17.66 10.34
C ASN A 132 -1.02 -18.34 10.70
N LEU A 133 0.07 -17.69 10.30
CA LEU A 133 1.41 -17.96 10.84
C LEU A 133 1.36 -17.83 12.38
N GLN A 134 2.17 -18.58 13.06
CA GLN A 134 2.25 -18.59 14.52
C GLN A 134 3.70 -18.35 14.97
N TYR A 135 3.90 -17.83 16.16
CA TYR A 135 5.22 -17.65 16.76
C TYR A 135 6.08 -18.91 16.72
N GLY A 136 5.47 -20.10 16.90
CA GLY A 136 6.13 -21.39 16.75
C GLY A 136 6.68 -21.66 15.35
N ASP A 137 6.05 -21.11 14.30
CA ASP A 137 6.54 -21.23 12.92
C ASP A 137 7.80 -20.39 12.70
N MET A 138 7.91 -19.23 13.40
CA MET A 138 9.10 -18.35 13.37
C MET A 138 10.27 -19.02 14.08
N THR A 139 10.08 -19.45 15.33
CA THR A 139 11.14 -20.06 16.16
C THR A 139 11.61 -21.41 15.61
N GLY A 140 10.65 -22.25 15.13
CA GLY A 140 10.94 -23.54 14.47
C GLY A 140 11.44 -23.40 13.04
N ARG A 141 11.34 -22.21 12.44
CA ARG A 141 11.66 -21.96 11.03
C ARG A 141 10.92 -22.94 10.11
N HIS A 142 9.65 -23.15 10.39
CA HIS A 142 8.83 -24.10 9.67
C HIS A 142 8.67 -23.69 8.21
N LYS A 143 8.47 -24.67 7.34
CA LYS A 143 8.20 -24.48 5.92
C LYS A 143 6.70 -24.42 5.71
N VAL A 144 6.07 -23.38 6.22
CA VAL A 144 4.63 -23.12 6.08
C VAL A 144 4.44 -21.77 5.41
N CYS A 145 3.30 -21.57 4.76
CA CYS A 145 2.94 -20.29 4.16
C CYS A 145 1.44 -20.04 4.23
N VAL A 146 1.09 -18.76 4.20
CA VAL A 146 -0.25 -18.24 3.94
C VAL A 146 -0.23 -17.64 2.55
N ILE A 147 -1.25 -17.87 1.76
CA ILE A 147 -1.34 -17.39 0.38
C ILE A 147 -2.58 -16.52 0.18
N GLY A 148 -2.53 -15.65 -0.82
CA GLY A 148 -3.67 -14.88 -1.28
C GLY A 148 -4.63 -15.70 -2.12
N THR A 149 -5.84 -15.19 -2.30
CA THR A 149 -6.92 -15.88 -3.02
C THR A 149 -6.56 -16.06 -4.49
N TYR A 150 -5.89 -15.08 -5.13
CA TYR A 150 -5.46 -15.19 -6.52
C TYR A 150 -4.51 -16.40 -6.74
N VAL A 151 -3.53 -16.58 -5.86
CA VAL A 151 -2.61 -17.73 -5.92
C VAL A 151 -3.35 -19.05 -5.73
N ALA A 152 -4.34 -19.08 -4.82
CA ALA A 152 -5.13 -20.27 -4.56
C ALA A 152 -5.98 -20.65 -5.78
N ASP A 153 -6.61 -19.69 -6.43
CA ASP A 153 -7.46 -19.93 -7.59
C ASP A 153 -6.65 -20.34 -8.81
N GLU A 154 -5.54 -19.64 -9.10
CA GLU A 154 -4.69 -19.94 -10.27
C GLU A 154 -3.98 -21.29 -10.18
N LEU A 155 -3.44 -21.66 -9.02
CA LEU A 155 -2.65 -22.89 -8.90
C LEU A 155 -3.44 -24.11 -8.42
N TYR A 156 -4.57 -23.92 -7.72
CA TYR A 156 -5.33 -25.01 -7.08
C TYR A 156 -6.81 -25.00 -7.48
N GLY A 157 -7.27 -23.96 -8.17
CA GLY A 157 -8.65 -23.79 -8.63
C GLY A 157 -9.64 -23.35 -7.53
N SER A 158 -9.23 -23.32 -6.26
CA SER A 158 -9.99 -22.74 -5.15
C SER A 158 -9.17 -22.66 -3.87
N ALA A 159 -9.57 -21.79 -2.94
CA ALA A 159 -8.97 -21.65 -1.63
C ALA A 159 -9.08 -22.94 -0.78
N GLU A 160 -10.20 -23.67 -0.89
CA GLU A 160 -10.42 -24.94 -0.19
C GLU A 160 -9.43 -26.03 -0.65
N ASN A 161 -9.19 -26.12 -1.97
CA ASN A 161 -8.24 -27.09 -2.52
C ASN A 161 -6.79 -26.75 -2.20
N ALA A 162 -6.46 -25.47 -2.06
CA ALA A 162 -5.12 -25.01 -1.75
C ALA A 162 -4.72 -25.31 -0.30
N TYR A 163 -5.67 -25.29 0.64
CA TYR A 163 -5.39 -25.50 2.05
C TYR A 163 -4.83 -26.90 2.34
N GLY A 164 -3.67 -26.93 3.00
CA GLY A 164 -2.95 -28.17 3.31
C GLY A 164 -2.05 -28.71 2.21
N GLU A 165 -2.16 -28.17 0.99
CA GLU A 165 -1.34 -28.57 -0.14
C GLU A 165 0.09 -28.00 -0.08
N THR A 166 0.93 -28.48 -0.99
CA THR A 166 2.34 -28.08 -1.07
C THR A 166 2.59 -27.10 -2.20
N LEU A 167 3.09 -25.90 -1.83
CA LEU A 167 3.58 -24.88 -2.76
C LEU A 167 5.12 -24.90 -2.79
N LYS A 168 5.71 -24.89 -3.97
CA LYS A 168 7.16 -24.73 -4.12
C LYS A 168 7.51 -23.25 -4.31
N ILE A 169 8.36 -22.73 -3.44
CA ILE A 169 8.89 -21.37 -3.50
C ILE A 169 10.38 -21.45 -3.74
N ASN A 170 10.87 -21.00 -4.89
CA ASN A 170 12.26 -21.12 -5.31
C ASN A 170 12.81 -22.55 -5.18
N GLY A 171 11.97 -23.56 -5.47
CA GLY A 171 12.33 -24.98 -5.37
C GLY A 171 12.20 -25.61 -3.98
N TYR A 172 11.94 -24.84 -2.93
CA TYR A 172 11.67 -25.36 -1.58
C TYR A 172 10.18 -25.60 -1.40
N ALA A 173 9.81 -26.76 -0.86
CA ALA A 173 8.43 -27.10 -0.57
C ALA A 173 7.95 -26.45 0.74
N PHE A 174 6.79 -25.79 0.69
CA PHE A 174 6.09 -25.18 1.82
C PHE A 174 4.67 -25.76 1.90
N THR A 175 4.15 -25.97 3.09
CA THR A 175 2.77 -26.36 3.30
C THR A 175 1.91 -25.11 3.44
N ILE A 176 0.81 -25.02 2.69
CA ILE A 176 -0.17 -23.93 2.79
C ILE A 176 -0.98 -24.17 4.07
N VAL A 177 -0.83 -23.28 5.06
CA VAL A 177 -1.53 -23.39 6.36
C VAL A 177 -2.72 -22.45 6.46
N GLY A 178 -2.84 -21.50 5.54
CA GLY A 178 -3.96 -20.59 5.45
C GLY A 178 -4.07 -19.95 4.07
N VAL A 179 -5.29 -19.54 3.74
CA VAL A 179 -5.62 -18.76 2.55
C VAL A 179 -6.35 -17.52 3.02
N ALA A 180 -5.86 -16.34 2.66
CA ALA A 180 -6.48 -15.08 3.03
C ALA A 180 -7.82 -14.90 2.32
N ALA A 181 -8.72 -14.14 2.94
CA ALA A 181 -9.93 -13.70 2.28
C ALA A 181 -9.59 -12.71 1.16
N GLN A 182 -10.38 -12.71 0.11
CA GLN A 182 -10.24 -11.80 -1.03
C GLN A 182 -10.33 -10.34 -0.58
N GLN A 183 -9.42 -9.51 -1.08
CA GLN A 183 -9.34 -8.09 -0.72
C GLN A 183 -9.90 -7.18 -1.81
N GLU A 184 -9.78 -7.56 -3.07
CA GLU A 184 -10.22 -6.76 -4.21
C GLU A 184 -11.28 -7.52 -5.01
N ASP A 185 -12.27 -6.78 -5.57
CA ASP A 185 -13.35 -7.37 -6.38
C ASP A 185 -12.81 -8.01 -7.67
N GLU A 186 -11.80 -7.39 -8.29
CA GLU A 186 -11.12 -7.89 -9.49
C GLU A 186 -9.69 -8.31 -9.11
N MET A 187 -9.44 -9.60 -9.11
CA MET A 187 -8.11 -10.15 -8.85
C MET A 187 -7.28 -10.17 -10.12
N GLU A 188 -6.03 -9.70 -10.03
CA GLU A 188 -5.10 -9.69 -11.15
C GLU A 188 -3.70 -10.17 -10.74
N GLU A 189 -2.91 -10.60 -11.71
CA GLU A 189 -1.51 -10.97 -11.51
C GLU A 189 -0.70 -9.77 -11.02
N GLY A 190 0.00 -9.93 -9.89
CA GLY A 190 0.74 -8.85 -9.21
C GLY A 190 -0.15 -7.90 -8.41
N GLY A 191 -1.46 -8.15 -8.30
CA GLY A 191 -2.41 -7.40 -7.48
C GLY A 191 -2.30 -7.71 -5.99
N THR A 192 -3.22 -7.12 -5.21
CA THR A 192 -3.25 -7.25 -3.74
C THR A 192 -3.46 -8.68 -3.27
N ASP A 193 -4.22 -9.48 -4.02
CA ASP A 193 -4.52 -10.89 -3.69
C ASP A 193 -3.47 -11.89 -4.25
N ASP A 194 -2.44 -11.40 -4.98
CA ASP A 194 -1.34 -12.22 -5.52
C ASP A 194 -0.11 -12.18 -4.60
N PHE A 195 -0.17 -12.91 -3.49
CA PHE A 195 0.92 -12.95 -2.52
C PHE A 195 1.13 -14.32 -1.87
N VAL A 196 2.33 -14.47 -1.30
CA VAL A 196 2.70 -15.58 -0.40
C VAL A 196 3.43 -15.02 0.81
N TRP A 197 2.91 -15.29 2.00
CA TRP A 197 3.58 -14.96 3.27
C TRP A 197 4.17 -16.22 3.90
N MET A 198 5.40 -16.10 4.35
CA MET A 198 6.11 -17.17 5.06
C MET A 198 6.77 -16.63 6.33
N PRO A 199 7.20 -17.49 7.27
CA PRO A 199 7.97 -17.05 8.43
C PRO A 199 9.19 -16.23 8.02
N TYR A 200 9.34 -15.00 8.55
CA TYR A 200 10.46 -14.11 8.19
C TYR A 200 11.81 -14.76 8.48
N THR A 201 11.92 -15.55 9.57
CA THR A 201 13.14 -16.27 9.92
C THR A 201 13.56 -17.29 8.86
N ARG A 202 12.58 -17.81 8.10
CA ARG A 202 12.83 -18.68 6.95
C ARG A 202 13.21 -17.87 5.73
N ALA A 203 12.54 -16.74 5.49
CA ALA A 203 12.80 -15.84 4.39
C ALA A 203 14.21 -15.26 4.43
N VAL A 204 14.70 -14.82 5.60
CA VAL A 204 16.09 -14.35 5.83
C VAL A 204 17.10 -15.38 5.34
N LYS A 205 16.89 -16.66 5.66
CA LYS A 205 17.80 -17.74 5.19
C LYS A 205 17.74 -17.94 3.68
N MET A 206 16.58 -17.76 3.07
CA MET A 206 16.41 -17.90 1.62
C MET A 206 16.97 -16.71 0.86
N ALA A 207 16.84 -15.51 1.40
CA ALA A 207 17.39 -14.28 0.83
C ALA A 207 18.92 -14.23 0.91
N ARG A 208 19.56 -15.10 1.70
CA ARG A 208 20.99 -15.07 2.00
C ARG A 208 21.46 -13.73 2.56
N ASN A 209 20.55 -12.98 3.13
CA ASN A 209 20.81 -11.70 3.80
C ASN A 209 20.65 -11.92 5.30
N SER A 210 21.61 -11.47 6.09
CA SER A 210 21.55 -11.61 7.56
C SER A 210 20.73 -10.50 8.22
N ASN A 211 20.51 -9.41 7.51
CA ASN A 211 19.89 -8.20 8.05
C ASN A 211 18.47 -8.03 7.50
N ILE A 212 17.55 -7.65 8.34
CA ILE A 212 16.21 -7.25 7.99
C ILE A 212 16.21 -5.74 7.80
N ASN A 213 15.77 -5.29 6.64
CA ASN A 213 15.83 -3.88 6.27
C ASN A 213 14.46 -3.18 6.40
N ASN A 214 13.39 -3.95 6.49
CA ASN A 214 12.04 -3.39 6.50
C ASN A 214 11.26 -3.93 7.69
N TYR A 215 10.56 -3.02 8.38
CA TYR A 215 9.62 -3.34 9.44
C TYR A 215 8.34 -2.54 9.27
N VAL A 216 7.24 -3.08 9.73
CA VAL A 216 5.98 -2.37 9.89
C VAL A 216 5.56 -2.44 11.35
N PHE A 217 5.15 -1.29 11.89
CA PHE A 217 4.59 -1.15 13.23
C PHE A 217 3.14 -0.70 13.11
N THR A 218 2.33 -0.99 14.10
CA THR A 218 1.04 -0.33 14.30
C THR A 218 1.04 0.43 15.62
N VAL A 219 0.33 1.56 15.63
CA VAL A 219 0.13 2.37 16.85
C VAL A 219 -1.26 2.13 17.40
N SER A 220 -1.36 2.12 18.74
CA SER A 220 -2.63 1.96 19.46
C SER A 220 -3.57 3.15 19.26
N ASP A 221 -3.00 4.36 19.15
CA ASP A 221 -3.73 5.61 18.96
C ASP A 221 -3.13 6.42 17.81
N LEU A 222 -3.94 6.66 16.77
CA LEU A 222 -3.55 7.47 15.61
C LEU A 222 -3.03 8.87 15.97
N SER A 223 -3.54 9.46 17.05
CA SER A 223 -3.06 10.77 17.52
C SER A 223 -1.59 10.75 17.96
N GLN A 224 -1.05 9.57 18.24
CA GLN A 224 0.33 9.36 18.65
C GLN A 224 1.25 8.95 17.48
N ALA A 225 0.72 8.76 16.27
CA ALA A 225 1.50 8.26 15.15
C ALA A 225 2.76 9.09 14.84
N THR A 226 2.66 10.42 14.85
CA THR A 226 3.81 11.32 14.65
C THR A 226 4.82 11.24 15.81
N ALA A 227 4.35 11.11 17.05
CA ALA A 227 5.24 10.93 18.20
C ALA A 227 5.94 9.55 18.15
N ALA A 228 5.20 8.51 17.82
CA ALA A 228 5.71 7.15 17.64
C ALA A 228 6.77 7.09 16.51
N LYS A 229 6.51 7.74 15.37
CA LYS A 229 7.49 7.90 14.31
C LYS A 229 8.78 8.54 14.81
N SER A 230 8.68 9.67 15.54
CA SER A 230 9.84 10.38 16.09
C SER A 230 10.64 9.52 17.08
N GLN A 231 9.99 8.63 17.83
CA GLN A 231 10.68 7.68 18.72
C GLN A 231 11.48 6.65 17.92
N ILE A 232 10.90 6.10 16.84
CA ILE A 232 11.62 5.18 15.93
C ILE A 232 12.80 5.90 15.28
N GLU A 233 12.60 7.12 14.77
CA GLU A 233 13.67 7.92 14.16
C GLU A 233 14.82 8.20 15.15
N SER A 234 14.50 8.52 16.40
CA SER A 234 15.49 8.75 17.45
C SER A 234 16.30 7.48 17.77
N PHE A 235 15.62 6.33 17.89
CA PHE A 235 16.26 5.04 18.07
C PHE A 235 17.19 4.69 16.90
N LEU A 236 16.73 4.87 15.67
CA LEU A 236 17.53 4.59 14.49
C LEU A 236 18.72 5.54 14.35
N TYR A 237 18.51 6.84 14.64
CA TYR A 237 19.60 7.82 14.62
C TYR A 237 20.71 7.48 15.62
N GLU A 238 20.39 6.97 16.80
CA GLU A 238 21.40 6.54 17.76
C GLU A 238 22.29 5.42 17.22
N ARG A 239 21.75 4.53 16.39
CA ARG A 239 22.47 3.39 15.79
C ARG A 239 23.21 3.77 14.52
N PHE A 240 22.53 4.47 13.62
CA PHE A 240 23.08 4.81 12.29
C PHE A 240 23.94 6.06 12.29
N LYS A 241 23.63 7.07 13.12
CA LYS A 241 24.27 8.41 13.14
C LYS A 241 24.25 9.09 11.75
N ASP A 242 23.27 8.74 10.92
CA ASP A 242 23.12 9.19 9.54
C ASP A 242 21.66 8.98 9.10
N GLU A 243 20.96 10.08 8.81
CA GLU A 243 19.55 10.05 8.45
C GLU A 243 19.30 9.48 7.05
N ASP A 244 20.31 9.48 6.19
CA ASP A 244 20.19 8.91 4.84
C ASP A 244 20.15 7.37 4.82
N LEU A 245 20.42 6.73 5.97
CA LEU A 245 20.45 5.27 6.09
C LEU A 245 19.11 4.66 6.53
N TYR A 246 18.10 5.48 6.81
CA TYR A 246 16.77 4.97 7.15
C TYR A 246 15.68 5.96 6.71
N ALA A 247 14.49 5.43 6.53
CA ALA A 247 13.27 6.20 6.29
C ALA A 247 12.13 5.65 7.15
N VAL A 248 11.46 6.50 7.89
CA VAL A 248 10.29 6.17 8.68
C VAL A 248 9.09 6.92 8.14
N THR A 249 8.07 6.21 7.73
CA THR A 249 6.87 6.80 7.11
C THR A 249 5.63 6.39 7.90
N ALA A 250 4.91 7.36 8.46
CA ALA A 250 3.61 7.12 9.06
C ALA A 250 2.53 7.25 7.97
N MET A 251 1.66 6.26 7.87
CA MET A 251 0.58 6.26 6.86
C MET A 251 -0.39 7.42 7.07
N SER A 252 -0.66 7.80 8.32
CA SER A 252 -1.48 8.98 8.65
C SER A 252 -0.93 10.28 8.06
N GLU A 253 0.40 10.51 8.13
CA GLU A 253 1.03 11.70 7.56
C GLU A 253 0.91 11.73 6.03
N MET A 254 1.08 10.59 5.38
CA MET A 254 0.92 10.47 3.93
C MET A 254 -0.51 10.79 3.48
N LEU A 255 -1.52 10.34 4.24
CA LEU A 255 -2.92 10.68 4.00
C LEU A 255 -3.20 12.17 4.20
N ASP A 256 -2.62 12.80 5.20
CA ASP A 256 -2.75 14.23 5.45
C ASP A 256 -2.11 15.06 4.33
N GLU A 257 -0.97 14.65 3.80
CA GLU A 257 -0.35 15.28 2.64
C GLU A 257 -1.23 15.15 1.37
N LEU A 258 -1.78 13.96 1.12
CA LEU A 258 -2.70 13.73 0.00
C LEU A 258 -3.95 14.62 0.12
N ASN A 259 -4.57 14.68 1.30
CA ASN A 259 -5.73 15.52 1.55
C ASN A 259 -5.40 17.01 1.34
N SER A 260 -4.22 17.44 1.73
CA SER A 260 -3.73 18.81 1.51
C SER A 260 -3.54 19.11 0.01
N MET A 261 -3.02 18.17 -0.76
CA MET A 261 -2.89 18.29 -2.23
C MET A 261 -4.27 18.36 -2.90
N ILE A 262 -5.23 17.54 -2.48
CA ILE A 262 -6.62 17.58 -2.97
C ILE A 262 -7.24 18.96 -2.72
N ALA A 263 -7.06 19.50 -1.53
CA ALA A 263 -7.56 20.82 -1.17
C ALA A 263 -6.96 21.94 -2.04
N MET A 264 -5.65 21.89 -2.32
CA MET A 264 -4.98 22.85 -3.20
C MET A 264 -5.48 22.78 -4.65
N VAL A 265 -5.62 21.59 -5.21
CA VAL A 265 -6.13 21.40 -6.58
C VAL A 265 -7.59 21.83 -6.69
N SER A 266 -8.42 21.55 -5.68
CA SER A 266 -9.81 21.93 -5.64
C SER A 266 -10.03 23.44 -5.47
N ALA A 267 -9.11 24.15 -4.81
CA ALA A 267 -9.16 25.62 -4.63
C ALA A 267 -8.72 26.40 -5.89
N GLY A 268 -7.91 25.78 -6.76
CA GLY A 268 -7.36 26.44 -7.96
C GLY A 268 -8.40 27.04 -8.92
N PRO A 269 -9.46 26.30 -9.32
CA PRO A 269 -10.50 26.83 -10.23
C PRO A 269 -11.35 27.94 -9.63
N VAL A 270 -11.55 27.97 -8.31
CA VAL A 270 -12.37 28.98 -7.62
C VAL A 270 -11.69 30.36 -7.65
N SER A 271 -10.38 30.40 -7.62
CA SER A 271 -9.61 31.64 -7.67
C SER A 271 -9.75 32.38 -9.00
N TYR A 272 -9.97 31.67 -10.12
CA TYR A 272 -10.19 32.29 -11.44
C TYR A 272 -11.57 32.94 -11.59
N THR A 273 -12.58 32.48 -10.86
CA THR A 273 -13.93 33.04 -10.94
C THR A 273 -14.10 34.32 -10.13
N HIS A 274 -13.22 34.61 -9.16
CA HIS A 274 -13.25 35.83 -8.34
C HIS A 274 -12.43 37.02 -8.88
N LEU A 275 -11.63 36.83 -9.93
CA LEU A 275 -10.80 37.90 -10.53
C LEU A 275 -11.56 38.76 -11.57
N TYR A 276 -12.84 38.47 -11.85
CA TYR A 276 -13.68 39.21 -12.79
C TYR A 276 -14.95 39.82 -12.12
N LYS A 277 -14.79 40.47 -10.95
CA LYS A 277 -15.78 41.39 -10.43
C LYS A 277 -15.22 42.79 -10.32
#